data_8753c960535d036484b2064c3d3125b5
#
_entry.id   8753c960535d036484b2064c3d3125b5
#
_cell.length_a   1.000
_cell.length_b   1.000
_cell.length_c   1.000
_cell.angle_alpha   90.00
_cell.angle_beta   90.00
_cell.angle_gamma   90.00
#
_symmetry.space_group_name_H-M   'P 1'
#
loop_
_entity.id
_entity.type
_entity.pdbx_description
1 polymer ?
#
loop_
_entity_poly.entity_id
_entity_poly.type
_entity_poly.pdbx_seq_one_letter_code
_entity_poly.pdbx_strand_id
1 'polypeptide(L)'
;LAERFTEPRVRDDFRYTRAVASWFEDRPKDAKDLLLGIADAIYVDDRGAETQSVNRDLSYYLLGQIHHAAGELDKATSYYGRVKLSFTEAKELFMELQATRLGLPEVTEVLPGRRVAVPLDFKGVDEVELLLYPVDLMTLYLREGDLKSVAQVNLAGIAPAFRKSYDLTPELGLGLSHIELELDSLET
;
A
#
# COMPACT_ATOMS: atom_id res chain seq x y z
N LEU A 1 34.02 15.06 -8.84
CA LEU A 1 34.97 14.18 -8.11
C LEU A 1 34.85 12.74 -8.59
N ALA A 2 33.61 12.19 -8.75
CA ALA A 2 33.40 10.80 -9.20
C ALA A 2 34.02 10.50 -10.58
N GLU A 3 34.11 11.46 -11.48
CA GLU A 3 34.68 11.30 -12.81
C GLU A 3 36.21 11.17 -12.83
N ARG A 4 36.87 11.40 -11.68
CA ARG A 4 38.33 11.21 -11.54
C ARG A 4 38.74 9.77 -11.28
N PHE A 5 37.78 8.92 -10.95
CA PHE A 5 38.05 7.49 -10.72
C PHE A 5 37.81 6.71 -12.00
N THR A 6 38.82 6.03 -12.45
CA THR A 6 38.76 5.18 -13.65
C THR A 6 38.06 3.86 -13.37
N GLU A 7 38.11 3.39 -12.12
CA GLU A 7 37.47 2.14 -11.72
C GLU A 7 35.95 2.32 -11.55
N PRO A 8 35.12 1.59 -12.31
CA PRO A 8 33.66 1.77 -12.31
C PRO A 8 33.02 1.60 -10.93
N ARG A 9 33.48 0.62 -10.14
CA ARG A 9 32.98 0.35 -8.79
C ARG A 9 33.16 1.55 -7.86
N VAL A 10 34.37 2.08 -7.79
CA VAL A 10 34.69 3.24 -6.92
C VAL A 10 33.86 4.46 -7.33
N ARG A 11 33.69 4.66 -8.63
CA ARG A 11 32.86 5.74 -9.16
C ARG A 11 31.40 5.60 -8.75
N ASP A 12 30.84 4.39 -8.78
CA ASP A 12 29.47 4.13 -8.38
C ASP A 12 29.25 4.23 -6.87
N ASP A 13 30.22 3.81 -6.06
CA ASP A 13 30.20 4.03 -4.61
C ASP A 13 30.12 5.52 -4.27
N PHE A 14 30.90 6.33 -4.97
CA PHE A 14 30.86 7.80 -4.83
C PHE A 14 29.53 8.40 -5.28
N ARG A 15 29.00 7.95 -6.41
CA ARG A 15 27.69 8.40 -6.92
C ARG A 15 26.56 8.02 -5.99
N TYR A 16 26.58 6.81 -5.45
CA TYR A 16 25.61 6.35 -4.48
C TYR A 16 25.65 7.19 -3.19
N THR A 17 26.84 7.38 -2.61
CA THR A 17 27.01 8.24 -1.42
C THR A 17 26.50 9.66 -1.67
N ARG A 18 26.79 10.21 -2.85
CA ARG A 18 26.29 11.55 -3.26
C ARG A 18 24.76 11.57 -3.41
N ALA A 19 24.17 10.50 -3.94
CA ALA A 19 22.71 10.39 -4.04
C ALA A 19 22.04 10.38 -2.66
N VAL A 20 22.60 9.60 -1.71
CA VAL A 20 22.15 9.59 -0.32
C VAL A 20 22.26 10.99 0.30
N ALA A 21 23.39 11.67 0.15
CA ALA A 21 23.57 13.03 0.64
C ALA A 21 22.55 14.01 0.01
N SER A 22 22.32 13.93 -1.30
CA SER A 22 21.33 14.75 -1.99
C SER A 22 19.91 14.52 -1.47
N TRP A 23 19.56 13.29 -1.12
CA TRP A 23 18.28 12.97 -0.50
C TRP A 23 18.12 13.64 0.87
N PHE A 24 19.15 13.55 1.74
CA PHE A 24 19.14 14.22 3.05
C PHE A 24 19.18 15.75 2.97
N GLU A 25 19.68 16.32 1.88
CA GLU A 25 19.69 17.76 1.61
C GLU A 25 18.39 18.27 0.93
N ASP A 26 17.33 17.44 0.94
CA ASP A 26 16.04 17.74 0.30
C ASP A 26 16.14 18.05 -1.21
N ARG A 27 17.02 17.31 -1.90
CA ARG A 27 17.21 17.35 -3.36
C ARG A 27 16.86 16.03 -4.02
N PRO A 28 15.57 15.62 -3.96
CA PRO A 28 15.15 14.27 -4.40
C PRO A 28 15.37 14.05 -5.91
N LYS A 29 15.32 15.10 -6.72
CA LYS A 29 15.57 15.00 -8.16
C LYS A 29 17.02 14.59 -8.43
N ASP A 30 18.00 15.30 -7.83
CA ASP A 30 19.41 15.00 -7.99
C ASP A 30 19.73 13.58 -7.50
N ALA A 31 19.12 13.16 -6.38
CA ALA A 31 19.27 11.82 -5.85
C ALA A 31 18.76 10.77 -6.85
N LYS A 32 17.55 10.95 -7.39
CA LYS A 32 16.96 10.02 -8.37
C LYS A 32 17.79 9.92 -9.64
N ASP A 33 18.26 11.04 -10.18
CA ASP A 33 19.07 11.04 -11.41
C ASP A 33 20.40 10.30 -11.22
N LEU A 34 21.05 10.47 -10.07
CA LEU A 34 22.27 9.73 -9.74
C LEU A 34 22.03 8.22 -9.58
N LEU A 35 20.95 7.84 -8.88
CA LEU A 35 20.60 6.44 -8.63
C LEU A 35 20.20 5.71 -9.92
N LEU A 36 19.44 6.35 -10.80
CA LEU A 36 19.11 5.78 -12.12
C LEU A 36 20.38 5.58 -12.94
N GLY A 37 21.29 6.56 -12.94
CA GLY A 37 22.56 6.43 -13.64
C GLY A 37 23.45 5.27 -13.14
N ILE A 38 23.31 4.85 -11.87
CA ILE A 38 23.99 3.66 -11.33
C ILE A 38 23.22 2.38 -11.71
N ALA A 39 21.90 2.40 -11.52
CA ALA A 39 21.05 1.23 -11.73
C ALA A 39 21.04 0.76 -13.19
N ASP A 40 21.13 1.67 -14.13
CA ASP A 40 21.12 1.40 -15.57
C ASP A 40 22.53 1.25 -16.17
N ALA A 41 23.60 1.43 -15.37
CA ALA A 41 24.97 1.33 -15.84
C ALA A 41 25.34 -0.11 -16.21
N ILE A 42 25.93 -0.26 -17.39
CA ILE A 42 26.54 -1.50 -17.88
C ILE A 42 28.03 -1.24 -18.06
N TYR A 43 28.85 -2.12 -17.54
CA TYR A 43 30.29 -2.12 -17.63
C TYR A 43 30.79 -3.35 -18.37
N VAL A 44 31.94 -3.24 -18.99
CA VAL A 44 32.62 -4.40 -19.59
C VAL A 44 33.75 -4.79 -18.64
N ASP A 45 33.78 -6.04 -18.23
CA ASP A 45 34.82 -6.57 -17.37
C ASP A 45 36.11 -6.89 -18.18
N ASP A 46 37.17 -7.27 -17.47
CA ASP A 46 38.49 -7.60 -18.09
C ASP A 46 38.42 -8.79 -19.08
N ARG A 47 37.34 -9.54 -19.07
CA ARG A 47 37.09 -10.67 -19.98
C ARG A 47 36.20 -10.31 -21.16
N GLY A 48 35.77 -9.04 -21.24
CA GLY A 48 34.86 -8.55 -22.27
C GLY A 48 33.38 -8.87 -22.03
N ALA A 49 33.01 -9.35 -20.82
CA ALA A 49 31.63 -9.63 -20.47
C ALA A 49 30.96 -8.38 -19.91
N GLU A 50 29.67 -8.18 -20.29
CA GLU A 50 28.85 -7.11 -19.73
C GLU A 50 28.47 -7.42 -18.28
N THR A 51 28.70 -6.47 -17.40
CA THR A 51 28.37 -6.55 -15.99
C THR A 51 27.58 -5.32 -15.55
N GLN A 52 26.75 -5.48 -14.53
CA GLN A 52 25.97 -4.40 -13.95
C GLN A 52 26.70 -3.82 -12.73
N SER A 53 26.32 -2.59 -12.34
CA SER A 53 26.83 -2.01 -11.12
C SER A 53 26.54 -2.89 -9.89
N VAL A 54 27.52 -3.06 -9.01
CA VAL A 54 27.33 -3.73 -7.71
C VAL A 54 26.34 -2.98 -6.82
N ASN A 55 26.16 -1.68 -7.04
CA ASN A 55 25.23 -0.83 -6.31
C ASN A 55 23.86 -0.73 -6.97
N ARG A 56 23.58 -1.53 -8.00
CA ARG A 56 22.31 -1.51 -8.73
C ARG A 56 21.12 -1.75 -7.82
N ASP A 57 21.16 -2.83 -7.06
CA ASP A 57 20.04 -3.21 -6.18
C ASP A 57 19.84 -2.21 -5.05
N LEU A 58 20.94 -1.70 -4.47
CA LEU A 58 20.88 -0.62 -3.49
C LEU A 58 20.26 0.65 -4.08
N SER A 59 20.59 0.96 -5.34
CA SER A 59 20.03 2.12 -6.04
C SER A 59 18.52 1.96 -6.27
N TYR A 60 18.07 0.80 -6.70
CA TYR A 60 16.63 0.53 -6.84
C TYR A 60 15.90 0.57 -5.49
N TYR A 61 16.52 0.04 -4.43
CA TYR A 61 15.92 0.11 -3.11
C TYR A 61 15.74 1.55 -2.62
N LEU A 62 16.75 2.39 -2.75
CA LEU A 62 16.66 3.80 -2.37
C LEU A 62 15.70 4.59 -3.27
N LEU A 63 15.63 4.30 -4.58
CA LEU A 63 14.60 4.85 -5.47
C LEU A 63 13.19 4.50 -4.99
N GLY A 64 12.98 3.25 -4.57
CA GLY A 64 11.73 2.82 -3.95
C GLY A 64 11.38 3.66 -2.72
N GLN A 65 12.33 3.87 -1.81
CA GLN A 65 12.13 4.69 -0.61
C GLN A 65 11.82 6.15 -0.94
N ILE A 66 12.54 6.76 -1.90
CA ILE A 66 12.31 8.14 -2.32
C ILE A 66 10.90 8.31 -2.91
N HIS A 67 10.47 7.39 -3.78
CA HIS A 67 9.13 7.43 -4.36
C HIS A 67 8.04 7.16 -3.31
N HIS A 68 8.30 6.23 -2.38
CA HIS A 68 7.37 5.95 -1.27
C HIS A 68 7.17 7.20 -0.39
N ALA A 69 8.25 7.87 0.01
CA ALA A 69 8.18 9.10 0.81
C ALA A 69 7.47 10.25 0.06
N ALA A 70 7.51 10.25 -1.27
CA ALA A 70 6.80 11.20 -2.11
C ALA A 70 5.32 10.84 -2.35
N GLY A 71 4.81 9.71 -1.82
CA GLY A 71 3.46 9.21 -2.09
C GLY A 71 3.26 8.62 -3.49
N GLU A 72 4.33 8.45 -4.27
CA GLU A 72 4.29 7.87 -5.62
C GLU A 72 4.32 6.33 -5.53
N LEU A 73 3.25 5.74 -4.96
CA LEU A 73 3.22 4.34 -4.53
C LEU A 73 3.39 3.32 -5.66
N ASP A 74 2.88 3.61 -6.86
CA ASP A 74 3.07 2.75 -8.05
C ASP A 74 4.55 2.60 -8.40
N LYS A 75 5.29 3.71 -8.41
CA LYS A 75 6.72 3.72 -8.68
C LYS A 75 7.49 3.03 -7.57
N ALA A 76 7.14 3.33 -6.30
CA ALA A 76 7.75 2.68 -5.15
C ALA A 76 7.60 1.15 -5.23
N THR A 77 6.39 0.66 -5.50
CA THR A 77 6.09 -0.77 -5.67
C THR A 77 6.91 -1.37 -6.81
N SER A 78 7.02 -0.67 -7.95
CA SER A 78 7.83 -1.13 -9.08
C SER A 78 9.29 -1.32 -8.70
N TYR A 79 9.89 -0.36 -7.98
CA TYR A 79 11.29 -0.44 -7.56
C TYR A 79 11.52 -1.49 -6.48
N TYR A 80 10.66 -1.58 -5.46
CA TYR A 80 10.75 -2.66 -4.46
C TYR A 80 10.60 -4.04 -5.08
N GLY A 81 9.71 -4.18 -6.08
CA GLY A 81 9.52 -5.42 -6.82
C GLY A 81 10.77 -5.93 -7.51
N ARG A 82 11.65 -5.03 -7.99
CA ARG A 82 12.93 -5.38 -8.63
C ARG A 82 13.95 -5.96 -7.66
N VAL A 83 13.88 -5.58 -6.38
CA VAL A 83 14.89 -5.92 -5.36
C VAL A 83 14.33 -6.72 -4.18
N LYS A 84 13.09 -7.18 -4.25
CA LYS A 84 12.43 -7.96 -3.18
C LYS A 84 13.11 -9.31 -2.86
N LEU A 85 13.97 -9.80 -3.74
CA LEU A 85 14.77 -11.00 -3.50
C LEU A 85 16.14 -10.67 -2.89
N SER A 86 16.61 -9.44 -3.05
CA SER A 86 17.89 -8.96 -2.53
C SER A 86 17.77 -8.39 -1.11
N PHE A 87 16.60 -7.81 -0.76
CA PHE A 87 16.37 -7.16 0.54
C PHE A 87 15.02 -7.60 1.13
N THR A 88 15.06 -8.06 2.38
CA THR A 88 13.85 -8.49 3.13
C THR A 88 12.89 -7.33 3.32
N GLU A 89 13.40 -6.15 3.65
CA GLU A 89 12.60 -4.94 3.86
C GLU A 89 11.90 -4.49 2.57
N ALA A 90 12.56 -4.62 1.43
CA ALA A 90 11.94 -4.33 0.12
C ALA A 90 10.79 -5.30 -0.19
N LYS A 91 10.95 -6.57 0.19
CA LYS A 91 9.91 -7.59 0.05
C LYS A 91 8.69 -7.26 0.93
N GLU A 92 8.93 -6.90 2.18
CA GLU A 92 7.87 -6.55 3.13
C GLU A 92 7.09 -5.33 2.65
N LEU A 93 7.78 -4.25 2.26
CA LEU A 93 7.18 -3.04 1.72
C LEU A 93 6.42 -3.31 0.41
N PHE A 94 6.97 -4.13 -0.48
CA PHE A 94 6.29 -4.54 -1.70
C PHE A 94 4.98 -5.26 -1.40
N MET A 95 5.00 -6.22 -0.46
CA MET A 95 3.80 -6.96 -0.05
C MET A 95 2.79 -6.06 0.65
N GLU A 96 3.25 -5.15 1.51
CA GLU A 96 2.39 -4.19 2.19
C GLU A 96 1.68 -3.26 1.21
N LEU A 97 2.41 -2.73 0.21
CA LEU A 97 1.83 -1.85 -0.80
C LEU A 97 0.80 -2.57 -1.69
N GLN A 98 0.94 -3.87 -1.90
CA GLN A 98 -0.01 -4.68 -2.67
C GLN A 98 -1.10 -5.34 -1.84
N ALA A 99 -1.03 -5.27 -0.51
CA ALA A 99 -2.03 -5.89 0.35
C ALA A 99 -3.39 -5.22 0.18
N THR A 100 -4.43 -6.04 0.02
CA THR A 100 -5.82 -5.58 0.08
C THR A 100 -6.22 -5.34 1.54
N ARG A 101 -7.01 -4.31 1.77
CA ARG A 101 -7.58 -3.99 3.09
C ARG A 101 -9.03 -3.57 2.96
N LEU A 102 -9.83 -3.96 3.94
CA LEU A 102 -11.18 -3.46 4.18
C LEU A 102 -11.28 -3.15 5.66
N GLY A 103 -11.79 -1.97 5.99
CA GLY A 103 -12.02 -1.54 7.36
C GLY A 103 -13.39 -0.89 7.50
N LEU A 104 -14.16 -1.38 8.45
CA LEU A 104 -15.41 -0.77 8.90
C LEU A 104 -15.26 -0.40 10.38
N PRO A 105 -15.89 0.68 10.86
CA PRO A 105 -15.95 0.95 12.29
C PRO A 105 -16.74 -0.15 12.98
N GLU A 106 -16.35 -0.49 14.19
CA GLU A 106 -17.06 -1.51 15.01
C GLU A 106 -18.49 -1.08 15.36
N VAL A 107 -18.70 0.22 15.50
CA VAL A 107 -20.00 0.82 15.83
C VAL A 107 -20.18 2.10 15.03
N THR A 108 -21.34 2.25 14.41
CA THR A 108 -21.78 3.50 13.80
C THR A 108 -23.13 3.88 14.44
N GLU A 109 -23.15 5.01 15.16
CA GLU A 109 -24.40 5.53 15.75
C GLU A 109 -25.20 6.29 14.69
N VAL A 110 -26.48 5.97 14.58
CA VAL A 110 -27.39 6.61 13.63
C VAL A 110 -28.57 7.19 14.40
N LEU A 111 -28.87 8.47 14.15
CA LEU A 111 -30.06 9.11 14.71
C LEU A 111 -31.31 8.78 13.86
N PRO A 112 -32.44 8.51 14.52
CA PRO A 112 -33.69 8.25 13.80
C PRO A 112 -34.05 9.37 12.79
N GLY A 113 -34.51 8.98 11.61
CA GLY A 113 -34.87 9.89 10.52
C GLY A 113 -33.70 10.55 9.78
N ARG A 114 -32.46 10.14 10.04
CA ARG A 114 -31.29 10.56 9.25
C ARG A 114 -30.94 9.50 8.22
N ARG A 115 -30.35 9.95 7.10
CA ARG A 115 -29.72 9.01 6.15
C ARG A 115 -28.60 8.25 6.87
N VAL A 116 -28.60 6.95 6.66
CA VAL A 116 -27.56 6.09 7.20
C VAL A 116 -26.44 5.99 6.18
N ALA A 117 -25.22 6.35 6.60
CA ALA A 117 -24.02 6.12 5.83
C ALA A 117 -23.02 5.36 6.72
N VAL A 118 -22.34 4.39 6.13
CA VAL A 118 -21.32 3.60 6.81
C VAL A 118 -19.98 3.93 6.18
N PRO A 119 -19.02 4.49 6.94
CA PRO A 119 -17.69 4.77 6.41
C PRO A 119 -16.95 3.46 6.14
N LEU A 120 -16.33 3.38 4.97
CA LEU A 120 -15.50 2.26 4.54
C LEU A 120 -14.10 2.74 4.19
N ASP A 121 -13.11 2.21 4.88
CA ASP A 121 -11.71 2.30 4.48
C ASP A 121 -11.35 1.09 3.64
N PHE A 122 -10.75 1.30 2.47
CA PHE A 122 -10.37 0.20 1.60
C PHE A 122 -9.08 0.47 0.84
N LYS A 123 -8.45 -0.61 0.40
CA LYS A 123 -7.25 -0.58 -0.43
C LYS A 123 -7.20 -1.81 -1.31
N GLY A 124 -7.01 -1.62 -2.63
CA GLY A 124 -6.83 -2.72 -3.57
C GLY A 124 -8.05 -3.65 -3.69
N VAL A 125 -9.26 -3.09 -3.50
CA VAL A 125 -10.55 -3.80 -3.65
C VAL A 125 -11.37 -3.00 -4.66
N ASP A 126 -11.85 -3.66 -5.70
CA ASP A 126 -12.59 -3.05 -6.82
C ASP A 126 -14.12 -3.12 -6.65
N GLU A 127 -14.60 -4.07 -5.84
CA GLU A 127 -16.02 -4.22 -5.54
C GLU A 127 -16.22 -4.67 -4.10
N VAL A 128 -17.27 -4.18 -3.44
CA VAL A 128 -17.70 -4.66 -2.13
C VAL A 128 -19.20 -4.87 -2.10
N GLU A 129 -19.63 -5.98 -1.49
CA GLU A 129 -21.04 -6.24 -1.21
C GLU A 129 -21.32 -6.00 0.28
N LEU A 130 -22.23 -5.07 0.57
CA LEU A 130 -22.71 -4.79 1.93
C LEU A 130 -23.98 -5.58 2.22
N LEU A 131 -23.95 -6.35 3.28
CA LEU A 131 -25.09 -7.14 3.80
C LEU A 131 -25.42 -6.68 5.20
N LEU A 132 -26.69 -6.32 5.44
CA LEU A 132 -27.15 -5.95 6.78
C LEU A 132 -28.14 -6.98 7.31
N TYR A 133 -27.93 -7.36 8.54
CA TYR A 133 -28.77 -8.32 9.24
C TYR A 133 -29.36 -7.66 10.49
N PRO A 134 -30.69 -7.71 10.71
CA PRO A 134 -31.25 -7.26 11.97
C PRO A 134 -30.88 -8.24 13.10
N VAL A 135 -30.34 -7.72 14.18
CA VAL A 135 -29.98 -8.50 15.36
C VAL A 135 -30.62 -7.90 16.58
N ASP A 136 -31.41 -8.69 17.31
CA ASP A 136 -31.91 -8.29 18.61
C ASP A 136 -30.80 -8.41 19.66
N LEU A 137 -30.15 -7.28 19.91
CA LEU A 137 -29.03 -7.20 20.85
C LEU A 137 -29.45 -7.52 22.29
N MET A 138 -30.72 -7.25 22.68
CA MET A 138 -31.19 -7.58 24.01
C MET A 138 -31.33 -9.09 24.20
N THR A 139 -31.97 -9.76 23.23
CA THR A 139 -32.06 -11.23 23.25
C THR A 139 -30.69 -11.88 23.21
N LEU A 140 -29.77 -11.35 22.40
CA LEU A 140 -28.39 -11.86 22.32
C LEU A 140 -27.67 -11.69 23.66
N TYR A 141 -27.74 -10.50 24.27
CA TYR A 141 -27.13 -10.24 25.57
C TYR A 141 -27.67 -11.14 26.70
N LEU A 142 -29.00 -11.33 26.74
CA LEU A 142 -29.62 -12.20 27.74
C LEU A 142 -29.19 -13.68 27.60
N ARG A 143 -28.89 -14.10 26.39
CA ARG A 143 -28.45 -15.48 26.10
C ARG A 143 -26.96 -15.70 26.36
N GLU A 144 -26.12 -14.78 25.89
CA GLU A 144 -24.64 -14.94 25.89
C GLU A 144 -23.98 -14.28 27.12
N GLY A 145 -24.67 -13.34 27.79
CA GLY A 145 -24.14 -12.59 28.93
C GLY A 145 -23.24 -11.40 28.54
N ASP A 146 -22.85 -11.29 27.30
CA ASP A 146 -22.11 -10.13 26.75
C ASP A 146 -22.39 -9.95 25.25
N LEU A 147 -21.85 -8.87 24.65
CA LEU A 147 -21.96 -8.55 23.23
C LEU A 147 -20.64 -8.74 22.44
N LYS A 148 -19.60 -9.29 23.08
CA LYS A 148 -18.28 -9.42 22.43
C LYS A 148 -18.30 -10.35 21.24
N SER A 149 -19.22 -11.31 21.22
CA SER A 149 -19.38 -12.30 20.14
C SER A 149 -20.37 -11.86 19.06
N VAL A 150 -20.89 -10.63 19.08
CA VAL A 150 -21.88 -10.17 18.09
C VAL A 150 -21.35 -10.30 16.64
N ALA A 151 -20.07 -10.04 16.43
CA ALA A 151 -19.43 -10.18 15.13
C ALA A 151 -19.24 -11.65 14.69
N GLN A 152 -19.42 -12.61 15.60
CA GLN A 152 -19.26 -14.05 15.37
C GLN A 152 -20.59 -14.79 15.29
N VAL A 153 -21.71 -14.07 15.32
CA VAL A 153 -23.04 -14.69 15.18
C VAL A 153 -23.13 -15.45 13.87
N ASN A 154 -23.54 -16.71 13.96
CA ASN A 154 -23.73 -17.52 12.77
C ASN A 154 -24.99 -17.04 12.00
N LEU A 155 -24.77 -16.40 10.86
CA LEU A 155 -25.82 -15.87 9.98
C LEU A 155 -26.25 -16.86 8.92
N ALA A 156 -25.77 -18.10 8.93
CA ALA A 156 -26.12 -19.11 7.94
C ALA A 156 -27.63 -19.37 7.94
N GLY A 157 -28.27 -19.23 6.78
CA GLY A 157 -29.71 -19.41 6.60
C GLY A 157 -30.56 -18.18 6.97
N ILE A 158 -29.96 -17.07 7.41
CA ILE A 158 -30.67 -15.82 7.65
C ILE A 158 -30.56 -14.95 6.39
N ALA A 159 -31.71 -14.49 5.89
CA ALA A 159 -31.71 -13.54 4.77
C ALA A 159 -31.31 -12.14 5.27
N PRO A 160 -30.44 -11.40 4.57
CA PRO A 160 -30.13 -10.03 4.92
C PRO A 160 -31.34 -9.15 4.72
N ALA A 161 -31.54 -8.18 5.60
CA ALA A 161 -32.56 -7.15 5.46
C ALA A 161 -32.20 -6.13 4.36
N PHE A 162 -30.93 -6.00 4.07
CA PHE A 162 -30.41 -5.12 3.02
C PHE A 162 -29.22 -5.80 2.34
N ARG A 163 -29.13 -5.62 0.99
CA ARG A 163 -28.01 -6.08 0.17
C ARG A 163 -27.75 -5.06 -0.92
N LYS A 164 -26.50 -4.59 -1.02
CA LYS A 164 -26.08 -3.67 -2.10
C LYS A 164 -24.61 -3.88 -2.43
N SER A 165 -24.31 -3.93 -3.73
CA SER A 165 -22.93 -3.89 -4.23
C SER A 165 -22.52 -2.47 -4.56
N TYR A 166 -21.27 -2.14 -4.31
CA TYR A 166 -20.64 -0.86 -4.59
C TYR A 166 -19.40 -1.10 -5.44
N ASP A 167 -19.32 -0.41 -6.58
CA ASP A 167 -18.13 -0.36 -7.41
C ASP A 167 -17.15 0.65 -6.83
N LEU A 168 -15.96 0.18 -6.46
CA LEU A 168 -14.87 0.97 -5.88
C LEU A 168 -13.77 1.30 -6.89
N THR A 169 -13.92 0.85 -8.14
CA THR A 169 -12.92 1.03 -9.21
C THR A 169 -12.51 2.49 -9.42
N PRO A 170 -13.41 3.49 -9.35
CA PRO A 170 -13.03 4.90 -9.51
C PRO A 170 -12.09 5.42 -8.44
N GLU A 171 -12.09 4.79 -7.25
CA GLU A 171 -11.29 5.18 -6.09
C GLU A 171 -10.06 4.26 -5.90
N LEU A 172 -9.82 3.36 -6.85
CA LEU A 172 -8.71 2.43 -6.77
C LEU A 172 -7.35 3.13 -6.82
N GLY A 173 -6.49 2.75 -5.89
CA GLY A 173 -5.10 3.17 -5.80
C GLY A 173 -4.32 2.25 -4.88
N LEU A 174 -3.00 2.40 -4.83
CA LEU A 174 -2.15 1.68 -3.86
C LEU A 174 -2.20 2.29 -2.46
N GLY A 175 -2.81 3.46 -2.31
CA GLY A 175 -3.10 4.10 -1.03
C GLY A 175 -4.36 3.56 -0.36
N LEU A 176 -4.57 3.96 0.90
CA LEU A 176 -5.84 3.77 1.60
C LEU A 176 -6.85 4.81 1.08
N SER A 177 -7.99 4.34 0.60
CA SER A 177 -9.12 5.17 0.16
C SER A 177 -10.24 5.11 1.19
N HIS A 178 -11.07 6.15 1.23
CA HIS A 178 -12.20 6.28 2.15
C HIS A 178 -13.45 6.69 1.38
N ILE A 179 -14.57 5.98 1.59
CA ILE A 179 -15.88 6.33 1.06
C ILE A 179 -16.97 6.16 2.11
N GLU A 180 -18.11 6.81 1.88
CA GLU A 180 -19.34 6.62 2.63
C GLU A 180 -20.30 5.73 1.85
N LEU A 181 -20.65 4.57 2.40
CA LEU A 181 -21.63 3.66 1.82
C LEU A 181 -23.04 4.11 2.23
N GLU A 182 -23.75 4.76 1.33
CA GLU A 182 -25.12 5.22 1.58
C GLU A 182 -26.12 4.05 1.58
N LEU A 183 -26.98 4.02 2.61
CA LEU A 183 -28.03 3.03 2.80
C LEU A 183 -29.41 3.66 2.52
N ASP A 184 -29.72 3.83 1.24
CA ASP A 184 -30.88 4.61 0.77
C ASP A 184 -32.27 4.04 1.15
N SER A 185 -32.35 2.86 1.77
CA SER A 185 -33.60 2.12 1.99
C SER A 185 -33.84 1.60 3.41
N LEU A 186 -33.05 2.02 4.38
CA LEU A 186 -33.38 1.73 5.79
C LEU A 186 -34.32 2.82 6.30
N GLU A 187 -35.65 2.62 6.14
CA GLU A 187 -36.64 3.33 6.94
C GLU A 187 -36.52 2.80 8.38
N THR A 188 -36.05 3.66 9.27
CA THR A 188 -35.98 3.39 10.74
C THR A 188 -37.35 3.67 11.39
#